data_4c926faee1a899799614880115093e07
#
_entry.id   4c926faee1a899799614880115093e07
#
_cell.length_a   1.000
_cell.length_b   1.000
_cell.length_c   1.000
_cell.angle_alpha   90.00
_cell.angle_beta   90.00
_cell.angle_gamma   90.00
#
_symmetry.space_group_name_H-M   'P 1'
#
loop_
_entity.id
_entity.type
_entity.pdbx_description
1 polymer ?
#
loop_
_entity_poly.entity_id
_entity_poly.type
_entity_poly.pdbx_seq_one_letter_code
_entity_poly.pdbx_strand_id
1 'polypeptide(L)'
;MRIGLVSKWFASGQAVVTRYVRGALDGLGHETFVLNKPGKGPRADLDRVPDPVWDQPGVTDASEADIPVDEYLAWAEDNQLDAVMCDQNDQFEEIRALREAGVRTIGRFVWESFAEADAEPAKAAYDVIYSYTRAEQERYRELGIGETPLLTYGCHPELIEYAPDGSSASRPGPSGFAADAQEVWFYVPGSFMGKRKPFPEIVEAFTRARGDHLRLLIRGQVDRKGGKLEKAAGGDERVRIELEDRPTDEHLRQFAACHVCLSPSRWEGLGLPLFEAMAFGMPSITNDSPPMNEAVIDGRNGICVDSVPWGEAGSGIPAFDPDFDQLTAAIERLGDADERQRLSEGAIEMRDGERSWDRTVEGLAALVEPA
;
A
#
# COMPACT_ATOMS: atom_id res chain seq x y z
N MET A 1 19.66 9.92 -16.50
CA MET A 1 19.68 10.91 -15.41
C MET A 1 20.14 10.24 -14.13
N ARG A 2 20.65 11.02 -13.19
CA ARG A 2 20.96 10.63 -11.81
C ARG A 2 19.83 11.12 -10.91
N ILE A 3 19.05 10.17 -10.35
CA ILE A 3 17.80 10.48 -9.65
C ILE A 3 17.91 10.07 -8.19
N GLY A 4 17.73 11.02 -7.30
CA GLY A 4 17.61 10.78 -5.86
C GLY A 4 16.19 10.41 -5.46
N LEU A 5 16.04 9.47 -4.54
CA LEU A 5 14.77 9.06 -3.95
C LEU A 5 14.82 9.28 -2.44
N VAL A 6 13.96 10.13 -1.91
CA VAL A 6 13.90 10.42 -0.47
C VAL A 6 12.74 9.66 0.14
N SER A 7 13.00 8.66 0.97
CA SER A 7 11.98 7.79 1.55
C SER A 7 12.52 7.07 2.79
N LYS A 8 11.62 6.45 3.54
CA LYS A 8 11.99 5.39 4.48
C LYS A 8 12.49 4.19 3.68
N TRP A 9 13.42 3.40 4.25
CA TRP A 9 13.98 2.23 3.57
C TRP A 9 13.89 0.98 4.43
N PHE A 10 12.65 0.57 4.71
CA PHE A 10 12.27 -0.62 5.47
C PHE A 10 10.81 -1.01 5.16
N ALA A 11 10.38 -2.21 5.56
CA ALA A 11 9.04 -2.76 5.31
C ALA A 11 7.92 -1.80 5.78
N SER A 12 7.52 -0.88 4.91
CA SER A 12 6.43 0.08 5.08
C SER A 12 5.82 0.42 3.72
N GLY A 13 4.55 0.82 3.68
CA GLY A 13 3.88 1.12 2.41
C GLY A 13 4.61 2.15 1.56
N GLN A 14 5.12 3.24 2.16
CA GLN A 14 5.91 4.26 1.48
C GLN A 14 7.18 3.68 0.85
N ALA A 15 7.95 2.91 1.63
CA ALA A 15 9.20 2.34 1.17
C ALA A 15 9.00 1.29 0.06
N VAL A 16 7.93 0.48 0.13
CA VAL A 16 7.59 -0.49 -0.93
C VAL A 16 7.31 0.24 -2.25
N VAL A 17 6.51 1.32 -2.23
CA VAL A 17 6.26 2.14 -3.43
C VAL A 17 7.57 2.70 -3.98
N THR A 18 8.41 3.30 -3.12
CA THR A 18 9.69 3.88 -3.54
C THR A 18 10.64 2.82 -4.10
N ARG A 19 10.70 1.62 -3.52
CA ARG A 19 11.54 0.51 -4.03
C ARG A 19 11.10 0.07 -5.43
N TYR A 20 9.79 -0.03 -5.67
CA TYR A 20 9.27 -0.39 -6.99
C TYR A 20 9.49 0.72 -8.01
N VAL A 21 9.30 2.00 -7.63
CA VAL A 21 9.63 3.16 -8.47
C VAL A 21 11.11 3.17 -8.82
N ARG A 22 11.99 2.91 -7.85
CA ARG A 22 13.44 2.78 -8.07
C ARG A 22 13.75 1.75 -9.15
N GLY A 23 13.21 0.53 -9.02
CA GLY A 23 13.42 -0.53 -10.00
C GLY A 23 12.92 -0.15 -11.40
N ALA A 24 11.80 0.57 -11.51
CA ALA A 24 11.32 1.08 -12.79
C ALA A 24 12.27 2.11 -13.41
N LEU A 25 12.77 3.06 -12.62
CA LEU A 25 13.73 4.09 -13.08
C LEU A 25 15.07 3.48 -13.50
N ASP A 26 15.57 2.51 -12.74
CA ASP A 26 16.79 1.76 -13.10
C ASP A 26 16.58 0.99 -14.42
N GLY A 27 15.40 0.37 -14.60
CA GLY A 27 15.00 -0.30 -15.85
C GLY A 27 14.90 0.64 -17.06
N LEU A 28 14.57 1.91 -16.84
CA LEU A 28 14.57 2.97 -17.86
C LEU A 28 15.98 3.52 -18.16
N GLY A 29 17.03 3.02 -17.48
CA GLY A 29 18.42 3.42 -17.70
C GLY A 29 18.84 4.66 -16.90
N HIS A 30 18.11 5.04 -15.87
CA HIS A 30 18.54 6.04 -14.91
C HIS A 30 19.44 5.41 -13.85
N GLU A 31 20.29 6.20 -13.21
CA GLU A 31 21.07 5.80 -12.05
C GLU A 31 20.38 6.36 -10.80
N THR A 32 20.02 5.51 -9.85
CA THR A 32 19.22 5.91 -8.70
C THR A 32 19.97 5.83 -7.38
N PHE A 33 19.69 6.80 -6.51
CA PHE A 33 20.26 6.94 -5.17
C PHE A 33 19.14 7.10 -4.16
N VAL A 34 19.27 6.52 -2.98
CA VAL A 34 18.26 6.64 -1.91
C VAL A 34 18.83 7.38 -0.72
N LEU A 35 18.12 8.40 -0.25
CA LEU A 35 18.34 8.99 1.07
C LEU A 35 17.31 8.42 2.03
N ASN A 36 17.74 7.51 2.91
CA ASN A 36 16.89 6.80 3.85
C ASN A 36 16.56 7.69 5.06
N LYS A 37 15.30 8.10 5.18
CA LYS A 37 14.79 8.82 6.37
C LYS A 37 14.59 7.83 7.51
N PRO A 38 15.24 7.99 8.68
CA PRO A 38 14.97 7.17 9.84
C PRO A 38 13.52 7.31 10.32
N GLY A 39 13.03 6.32 11.03
CA GLY A 39 11.68 6.34 11.62
C GLY A 39 11.54 7.41 12.69
N LYS A 40 10.33 7.98 12.85
CA LYS A 40 9.99 8.91 13.95
C LYS A 40 9.10 8.22 15.00
N GLY A 41 9.29 8.60 16.27
CA GLY A 41 8.45 8.19 17.39
C GLY A 41 8.38 6.66 17.56
N PRO A 42 7.22 6.09 17.88
CA PRO A 42 7.09 4.65 18.15
C PRO A 42 7.48 3.71 17.00
N ARG A 43 7.75 4.25 15.81
CA ARG A 43 8.22 3.48 14.66
C ARG A 43 9.75 3.47 14.55
N ALA A 44 10.45 4.37 15.25
CA ALA A 44 11.91 4.40 15.30
C ALA A 44 12.47 3.19 16.06
N ASP A 45 11.75 2.78 17.11
CA ASP A 45 12.19 1.77 18.09
C ASP A 45 11.59 0.37 17.80
N LEU A 46 10.99 0.17 16.63
CA LEU A 46 10.47 -1.15 16.28
C LEU A 46 11.63 -2.10 16.01
N ASP A 47 11.70 -3.19 16.76
CA ASP A 47 12.52 -4.36 16.41
C ASP A 47 12.05 -4.87 15.04
N ARG A 48 12.89 -4.68 14.04
CA ARG A 48 12.62 -5.12 12.68
C ARG A 48 13.42 -6.36 12.37
N VAL A 49 12.76 -7.29 11.74
CA VAL A 49 13.45 -8.46 11.20
C VAL A 49 14.36 -7.99 10.06
N PRO A 50 15.65 -8.37 10.05
CA PRO A 50 16.52 -8.10 8.91
C PRO A 50 15.91 -8.70 7.64
N ASP A 51 15.88 -7.90 6.59
CA ASP A 51 15.27 -8.27 5.32
C ASP A 51 16.16 -7.84 4.16
N PRO A 52 16.81 -8.81 3.47
CA PRO A 52 17.76 -8.52 2.40
C PRO A 52 17.22 -7.67 1.24
N VAL A 53 15.91 -7.59 1.08
CA VAL A 53 15.28 -6.78 0.03
C VAL A 53 15.59 -5.29 0.16
N TRP A 54 15.94 -4.83 1.37
CA TRP A 54 16.34 -3.45 1.66
C TRP A 54 17.85 -3.21 1.59
N ASP A 55 18.66 -4.27 1.51
CA ASP A 55 20.11 -4.17 1.38
C ASP A 55 20.50 -3.93 -0.09
N GLN A 56 20.42 -2.69 -0.52
CA GLN A 56 20.65 -2.29 -1.91
C GLN A 56 21.79 -1.23 -1.99
N PRO A 57 22.59 -1.25 -3.05
CA PRO A 57 23.64 -0.24 -3.25
C PRO A 57 23.05 1.15 -3.47
N GLY A 58 23.84 2.20 -3.18
CA GLY A 58 23.41 3.59 -3.38
C GLY A 58 22.37 4.09 -2.38
N VAL A 59 22.23 3.41 -1.24
CA VAL A 59 21.41 3.86 -0.09
C VAL A 59 22.33 4.57 0.90
N THR A 60 21.97 5.79 1.27
CA THR A 60 22.63 6.60 2.30
C THR A 60 21.64 6.82 3.44
N ASP A 61 22.05 6.51 4.66
CA ASP A 61 21.22 6.79 5.84
C ASP A 61 21.35 8.27 6.21
N ALA A 62 20.21 8.96 6.33
CA ALA A 62 20.18 10.31 6.85
C ALA A 62 20.43 10.34 8.36
N SER A 63 21.03 11.44 8.83
CA SER A 63 21.42 11.61 10.23
C SER A 63 20.22 11.61 11.19
N GLU A 64 19.11 12.18 10.74
CA GLU A 64 17.87 12.28 11.51
C GLU A 64 16.62 12.29 10.60
N ALA A 65 15.46 12.13 11.22
CA ALA A 65 14.20 12.05 10.48
C ALA A 65 13.77 13.40 9.87
N ASP A 66 14.13 14.51 10.51
CA ASP A 66 14.03 15.86 9.95
C ASP A 66 15.42 16.22 9.39
N ILE A 67 15.69 15.75 8.18
CA ILE A 67 16.99 15.85 7.52
C ILE A 67 17.39 17.32 7.37
N PRO A 68 18.57 17.75 7.84
CA PRO A 68 19.03 19.12 7.66
C PRO A 68 19.22 19.51 6.19
N VAL A 69 19.01 20.77 5.86
CA VAL A 69 19.12 21.29 4.50
C VAL A 69 20.53 21.09 3.89
N ASP A 70 21.55 21.26 4.68
CA ASP A 70 22.95 21.07 4.26
C ASP A 70 23.25 19.60 3.95
N GLU A 71 22.64 18.66 4.65
CA GLU A 71 22.74 17.23 4.36
C GLU A 71 22.06 16.89 3.02
N TYR A 72 20.86 17.44 2.75
CA TYR A 72 20.20 17.29 1.45
C TYR A 72 21.06 17.82 0.30
N LEU A 73 21.61 19.03 0.47
CA LEU A 73 22.44 19.66 -0.57
C LEU A 73 23.74 18.88 -0.79
N ALA A 74 24.43 18.47 0.27
CA ALA A 74 25.65 17.66 0.17
C ALA A 74 25.37 16.31 -0.50
N TRP A 75 24.29 15.61 -0.11
CA TRP A 75 23.93 14.35 -0.74
C TRP A 75 23.60 14.51 -2.23
N ALA A 76 22.93 15.59 -2.62
CA ALA A 76 22.63 15.87 -4.02
C ALA A 76 23.89 16.20 -4.83
N GLU A 77 24.83 16.96 -4.27
CA GLU A 77 26.09 17.31 -4.88
C GLU A 77 27.01 16.08 -5.03
N ASP A 78 27.21 15.31 -3.96
CA ASP A 78 28.04 14.10 -3.94
C ASP A 78 27.59 13.07 -4.98
N ASN A 79 26.27 12.94 -5.17
CA ASN A 79 25.69 12.04 -6.15
C ASN A 79 25.41 12.71 -7.51
N GLN A 80 25.71 13.99 -7.69
CA GLN A 80 25.47 14.75 -8.94
C GLN A 80 24.06 14.57 -9.46
N LEU A 81 23.06 14.78 -8.60
CA LEU A 81 21.66 14.49 -8.91
C LEU A 81 21.08 15.50 -9.90
N ASP A 82 20.45 15.00 -10.95
CA ASP A 82 19.65 15.79 -11.90
C ASP A 82 18.26 16.07 -11.34
N ALA A 83 17.70 15.11 -10.58
CA ALA A 83 16.36 15.21 -10.01
C ALA A 83 16.29 14.51 -8.65
N VAL A 84 15.32 14.94 -7.82
CA VAL A 84 14.95 14.27 -6.57
C VAL A 84 13.45 13.98 -6.59
N MET A 85 13.09 12.73 -6.32
CA MET A 85 11.71 12.29 -6.15
C MET A 85 11.42 11.99 -4.67
N CYS A 86 10.32 12.53 -4.17
CA CYS A 86 9.88 12.35 -2.80
C CYS A 86 8.48 11.73 -2.75
N ASP A 87 8.33 10.67 -1.98
CA ASP A 87 7.02 10.14 -1.62
C ASP A 87 6.72 10.52 -0.16
N GLN A 88 5.72 11.37 0.06
CA GLN A 88 5.29 11.87 1.38
C GLN A 88 6.42 12.59 2.16
N ASN A 89 7.08 13.53 1.55
CA ASN A 89 8.07 14.37 2.22
C ASN A 89 7.55 15.80 2.40
N ASP A 90 7.30 16.16 3.66
CA ASP A 90 6.76 17.44 4.13
C ASP A 90 7.85 18.45 4.55
N GLN A 91 9.12 18.15 4.31
CA GLN A 91 10.25 19.08 4.52
C GLN A 91 10.35 20.06 3.35
N PHE A 92 9.35 20.93 3.20
CA PHE A 92 9.19 21.79 2.02
C PHE A 92 10.31 22.81 1.87
N GLU A 93 10.87 23.35 2.95
CA GLU A 93 11.96 24.33 2.89
C GLU A 93 13.24 23.70 2.38
N GLU A 94 13.56 22.47 2.82
CA GLU A 94 14.73 21.72 2.42
C GLU A 94 14.64 21.29 0.95
N ILE A 95 13.47 20.84 0.51
CA ILE A 95 13.23 20.48 -0.88
C ILE A 95 13.27 21.72 -1.78
N ARG A 96 12.75 22.87 -1.30
CA ARG A 96 12.90 24.13 -2.01
C ARG A 96 14.37 24.52 -2.21
N ALA A 97 15.22 24.32 -1.20
CA ALA A 97 16.65 24.59 -1.33
C ALA A 97 17.32 23.72 -2.42
N LEU A 98 16.93 22.43 -2.56
CA LEU A 98 17.37 21.58 -3.67
C LEU A 98 16.94 22.17 -5.03
N ARG A 99 15.68 22.59 -5.13
CA ARG A 99 15.14 23.23 -6.34
C ARG A 99 15.91 24.51 -6.70
N GLU A 100 16.18 25.37 -5.72
CA GLU A 100 16.96 26.60 -5.89
C GLU A 100 18.43 26.31 -6.28
N ALA A 101 18.97 25.16 -5.87
CA ALA A 101 20.28 24.66 -6.30
C ALA A 101 20.29 24.06 -7.72
N GLY A 102 19.14 24.00 -8.40
CA GLY A 102 19.01 23.52 -9.77
C GLY A 102 18.68 22.03 -9.90
N VAL A 103 18.38 21.35 -8.81
CA VAL A 103 17.92 19.96 -8.83
C VAL A 103 16.41 19.95 -9.08
N ARG A 104 15.94 19.22 -10.08
CA ARG A 104 14.51 19.09 -10.36
C ARG A 104 13.81 18.33 -9.24
N THR A 105 12.72 18.87 -8.70
CA THR A 105 12.01 18.30 -7.56
C THR A 105 10.64 17.73 -7.97
N ILE A 106 10.41 16.47 -7.64
CA ILE A 106 9.17 15.73 -7.98
C ILE A 106 8.57 15.16 -6.70
N GLY A 107 7.33 15.48 -6.40
CA GLY A 107 6.69 15.10 -5.16
C GLY A 107 5.37 14.36 -5.34
N ARG A 108 5.07 13.49 -4.39
CA ARG A 108 3.76 12.89 -4.20
C ARG A 108 3.40 12.89 -2.73
N PHE A 109 2.15 13.19 -2.43
CA PHE A 109 1.61 13.17 -1.09
C PHE A 109 0.36 12.31 -1.08
N VAL A 110 0.28 11.36 -0.15
CA VAL A 110 -0.99 10.66 0.05
C VAL A 110 -2.00 11.63 0.65
N TRP A 111 -3.19 11.65 0.11
CA TRP A 111 -4.26 12.59 0.48
C TRP A 111 -4.59 12.56 1.98
N GLU A 112 -4.43 11.40 2.65
CA GLU A 112 -4.66 11.22 4.08
C GLU A 112 -3.67 11.97 4.99
N SER A 113 -2.59 12.47 4.41
CA SER A 113 -1.53 13.19 5.13
C SER A 113 -1.30 14.59 4.58
N PHE A 114 -2.06 15.03 3.56
CA PHE A 114 -1.89 16.32 2.90
C PHE A 114 -3.05 17.27 3.25
N ALA A 115 -2.74 18.29 4.03
CA ALA A 115 -3.69 19.29 4.54
C ALA A 115 -3.61 20.61 3.77
N GLU A 116 -4.56 21.50 4.02
CA GLU A 116 -4.60 22.84 3.40
C GLU A 116 -3.31 23.64 3.66
N ALA A 117 -2.75 23.52 4.86
CA ALA A 117 -1.52 24.23 5.23
C ALA A 117 -0.29 23.80 4.41
N ASP A 118 -0.32 22.60 3.81
CA ASP A 118 0.80 22.05 3.03
C ASP A 118 0.82 22.54 1.58
N ALA A 119 -0.31 23.05 1.07
CA ALA A 119 -0.50 23.32 -0.35
C ALA A 119 0.48 24.37 -0.90
N GLU A 120 0.55 25.56 -0.29
CA GLU A 120 1.45 26.63 -0.75
C GLU A 120 2.93 26.26 -0.55
N PRO A 121 3.37 25.70 0.61
CA PRO A 121 4.72 25.20 0.75
C PRO A 121 5.10 24.13 -0.30
N ALA A 122 4.21 23.17 -0.60
CA ALA A 122 4.45 22.16 -1.60
C ALA A 122 4.63 22.75 -3.02
N LYS A 123 3.80 23.71 -3.41
CA LYS A 123 3.94 24.43 -4.71
C LYS A 123 5.26 25.18 -4.84
N ALA A 124 5.77 25.71 -3.72
CA ALA A 124 7.06 26.40 -3.72
C ALA A 124 8.25 25.43 -3.79
N ALA A 125 8.09 24.23 -3.23
CA ALA A 125 9.16 23.25 -3.11
C ALA A 125 9.30 22.32 -4.34
N TYR A 126 8.20 21.97 -4.99
CA TYR A 126 8.19 20.96 -6.04
C TYR A 126 7.93 21.56 -7.42
N ASP A 127 8.73 21.13 -8.42
CA ASP A 127 8.50 21.46 -9.83
C ASP A 127 7.32 20.70 -10.38
N VAL A 128 7.13 19.45 -9.93
CA VAL A 128 6.04 18.58 -10.33
C VAL A 128 5.48 17.88 -9.10
N ILE A 129 4.16 17.93 -8.95
CA ILE A 129 3.41 17.09 -8.00
C ILE A 129 2.56 16.14 -8.81
N TYR A 130 2.62 14.83 -8.51
CA TYR A 130 1.86 13.79 -9.21
C TYR A 130 1.02 12.95 -8.26
N SER A 131 0.11 12.16 -8.78
CA SER A 131 -0.78 11.27 -8.02
C SER A 131 -0.83 9.87 -8.61
N TYR A 132 -1.16 8.88 -7.78
CA TYR A 132 -1.49 7.52 -8.20
C TYR A 132 -2.98 7.21 -8.11
N THR A 133 -3.75 8.04 -7.42
CA THR A 133 -5.19 7.87 -7.26
C THR A 133 -5.93 9.14 -7.67
N ARG A 134 -7.18 8.97 -8.11
CA ARG A 134 -8.06 10.11 -8.39
C ARG A 134 -8.38 10.89 -7.13
N ALA A 135 -8.48 10.18 -5.99
CA ALA A 135 -8.68 10.82 -4.70
C ALA A 135 -7.55 11.79 -4.34
N GLU A 136 -6.27 11.43 -4.58
CA GLU A 136 -5.13 12.33 -4.42
C GLU A 136 -5.22 13.52 -5.38
N GLN A 137 -5.46 13.26 -6.67
CA GLN A 137 -5.55 14.30 -7.69
C GLN A 137 -6.67 15.30 -7.38
N GLU A 138 -7.83 14.82 -6.94
CA GLU A 138 -8.95 15.66 -6.56
C GLU A 138 -8.65 16.50 -5.33
N ARG A 139 -8.01 15.89 -4.31
CA ARG A 139 -7.53 16.59 -3.13
C ARG A 139 -6.56 17.72 -3.47
N TYR A 140 -5.61 17.48 -4.36
CA TYR A 140 -4.67 18.51 -4.81
C TYR A 140 -5.38 19.67 -5.52
N ARG A 141 -6.36 19.35 -6.36
CA ARG A 141 -7.17 20.36 -7.03
C ARG A 141 -7.97 21.20 -6.04
N GLU A 142 -8.62 20.57 -5.05
CA GLU A 142 -9.38 21.25 -3.99
C GLU A 142 -8.49 22.19 -3.17
N LEU A 143 -7.26 21.79 -2.90
CA LEU A 143 -6.27 22.57 -2.15
C LEU A 143 -5.48 23.57 -3.00
N GLY A 144 -5.83 23.76 -4.28
CA GLY A 144 -5.25 24.76 -5.14
C GLY A 144 -3.85 24.44 -5.70
N ILE A 145 -3.45 23.16 -5.68
CA ILE A 145 -2.22 22.72 -6.36
C ILE A 145 -2.38 22.83 -7.89
N GLY A 146 -3.60 22.69 -8.40
CA GLY A 146 -3.89 22.69 -9.83
C GLY A 146 -3.99 21.28 -10.43
N GLU A 147 -3.88 21.22 -11.76
CA GLU A 147 -3.88 19.94 -12.48
C GLU A 147 -2.53 19.23 -12.29
N THR A 148 -2.60 17.98 -11.87
CA THR A 148 -1.43 17.14 -11.62
C THR A 148 -1.46 15.90 -12.50
N PRO A 149 -0.30 15.37 -12.94
CA PRO A 149 -0.24 14.07 -13.60
C PRO A 149 -0.83 12.96 -12.73
N LEU A 150 -1.77 12.19 -13.30
CA LEU A 150 -2.30 10.98 -12.69
C LEU A 150 -1.62 9.78 -13.34
N LEU A 151 -0.77 9.11 -12.61
CA LEU A 151 -0.08 7.91 -13.05
C LEU A 151 -0.89 6.67 -12.64
N THR A 152 -0.88 5.66 -13.49
CA THR A 152 -1.41 4.36 -13.09
C THR A 152 -0.44 3.71 -12.10
N TYR A 153 -0.95 3.26 -10.94
CA TYR A 153 -0.22 2.31 -10.11
C TYR A 153 -0.67 0.89 -10.48
N GLY A 154 0.26 0.09 -10.96
CA GLY A 154 0.02 -1.26 -11.46
C GLY A 154 0.56 -2.35 -10.52
N CYS A 155 0.33 -3.59 -10.91
CA CYS A 155 0.80 -4.78 -10.21
C CYS A 155 2.27 -5.03 -10.55
N HIS A 156 3.17 -4.90 -9.56
CA HIS A 156 4.60 -5.11 -9.79
C HIS A 156 4.92 -6.56 -10.15
N PRO A 157 5.82 -6.83 -11.14
CA PRO A 157 6.15 -8.19 -11.58
C PRO A 157 6.66 -9.10 -10.46
N GLU A 158 7.45 -8.59 -9.53
CA GLU A 158 7.91 -9.31 -8.35
C GLU A 158 6.75 -9.93 -7.54
N LEU A 159 5.62 -9.24 -7.45
CA LEU A 159 4.43 -9.77 -6.76
C LEU A 159 3.79 -10.92 -7.53
N ILE A 160 3.81 -10.85 -8.86
CA ILE A 160 3.21 -11.88 -9.73
C ILE A 160 3.95 -13.22 -9.57
N GLU A 161 5.25 -13.19 -9.26
CA GLU A 161 6.05 -14.40 -9.02
C GLU A 161 5.58 -15.20 -7.79
N TYR A 162 4.90 -14.55 -6.85
CA TYR A 162 4.29 -15.23 -5.69
C TYR A 162 2.93 -15.85 -6.01
N ALA A 163 2.31 -15.49 -7.13
CA ALA A 163 1.00 -16.03 -7.50
C ALA A 163 1.10 -17.54 -7.67
N PRO A 164 0.24 -18.33 -7.00
CA PRO A 164 0.23 -19.78 -7.21
C PRO A 164 -0.14 -20.12 -8.65
N ASP A 165 0.43 -21.21 -9.17
CA ASP A 165 -0.01 -21.77 -10.45
C ASP A 165 -1.49 -22.18 -10.34
N GLY A 166 -2.34 -21.57 -11.17
CA GLY A 166 -3.76 -21.88 -11.23
C GLY A 166 -4.69 -20.84 -10.62
N SER A 167 -5.97 -21.19 -10.54
CA SER A 167 -7.02 -20.31 -10.05
C SER A 167 -7.02 -20.14 -8.52
N SER A 168 -7.76 -19.14 -8.04
CA SER A 168 -7.95 -18.95 -6.59
C SER A 168 -8.58 -20.15 -5.88
N ALA A 169 -9.23 -21.05 -6.63
CA ALA A 169 -9.86 -22.26 -6.07
C ALA A 169 -8.84 -23.34 -5.64
N SER A 170 -7.60 -23.30 -6.16
CA SER A 170 -6.55 -24.30 -5.90
C SER A 170 -5.44 -23.84 -4.97
N ARG A 171 -5.63 -22.73 -4.24
CA ARG A 171 -4.60 -22.22 -3.33
C ARG A 171 -4.41 -23.15 -2.13
N PRO A 172 -3.15 -23.36 -1.69
CA PRO A 172 -2.86 -24.34 -0.64
C PRO A 172 -3.25 -23.90 0.77
N GLY A 173 -3.65 -22.64 0.96
CA GLY A 173 -3.71 -22.01 2.28
C GLY A 173 -2.31 -21.66 2.82
N PRO A 174 -2.22 -20.81 3.85
CA PRO A 174 -0.95 -20.39 4.41
C PRO A 174 -0.19 -21.57 5.06
N SER A 175 1.13 -21.64 4.89
CA SER A 175 1.98 -22.67 5.47
C SER A 175 1.93 -22.67 7.01
N GLY A 176 2.05 -23.85 7.61
CA GLY A 176 2.00 -24.02 9.09
C GLY A 176 0.61 -24.42 9.60
N PHE A 177 -0.38 -24.54 8.73
CA PHE A 177 -1.71 -25.07 9.04
C PHE A 177 -1.92 -26.39 8.33
N ALA A 178 -2.71 -27.29 8.94
CA ALA A 178 -3.09 -28.54 8.26
C ALA A 178 -3.89 -28.15 7.01
N ALA A 179 -3.34 -28.42 5.84
CA ALA A 179 -4.00 -28.10 4.59
C ALA A 179 -5.19 -29.04 4.40
N ASP A 180 -6.40 -28.55 4.67
CA ASP A 180 -7.62 -29.14 4.12
C ASP A 180 -7.90 -28.42 2.80
N ALA A 181 -7.92 -29.17 1.69
CA ALA A 181 -8.17 -28.62 0.35
C ALA A 181 -9.54 -27.95 0.20
N GLN A 182 -10.38 -28.05 1.21
CA GLN A 182 -11.71 -27.41 1.24
C GLN A 182 -11.72 -26.08 2.00
N GLU A 183 -10.64 -25.71 2.74
CA GLU A 183 -10.61 -24.48 3.51
C GLU A 183 -10.44 -23.24 2.62
N VAL A 184 -11.17 -22.18 2.95
CA VAL A 184 -11.10 -20.88 2.28
C VAL A 184 -10.52 -19.85 3.23
N TRP A 185 -9.31 -19.42 2.94
CA TRP A 185 -8.54 -18.49 3.77
C TRP A 185 -8.75 -17.04 3.33
N PHE A 186 -9.25 -16.24 4.24
CA PHE A 186 -9.34 -14.78 4.13
C PHE A 186 -8.13 -14.16 4.82
N TYR A 187 -7.44 -13.25 4.14
CA TYR A 187 -6.27 -12.56 4.65
C TYR A 187 -6.58 -11.11 4.99
N VAL A 188 -6.29 -10.70 6.23
CA VAL A 188 -6.41 -9.31 6.68
C VAL A 188 -5.04 -8.69 6.85
N PRO A 189 -4.62 -7.77 5.96
CA PRO A 189 -3.35 -7.07 6.07
C PRO A 189 -3.40 -6.02 7.18
N GLY A 190 -2.68 -6.25 8.27
CA GLY A 190 -2.73 -5.43 9.48
C GLY A 190 -1.65 -4.34 9.55
N SER A 191 -0.47 -4.55 8.91
CA SER A 191 0.66 -3.65 9.03
C SER A 191 0.91 -3.23 10.49
N PHE A 192 0.97 -1.93 10.81
CA PHE A 192 1.18 -1.41 12.15
C PHE A 192 -0.07 -1.35 13.04
N MET A 193 -1.14 -2.05 12.70
CA MET A 193 -2.38 -2.18 13.47
C MET A 193 -3.01 -0.83 13.88
N GLY A 194 -2.97 0.17 13.01
CA GLY A 194 -3.50 1.52 13.22
C GLY A 194 -5.03 1.55 13.33
N LYS A 195 -5.59 2.75 13.57
CA LYS A 195 -7.05 2.99 13.64
C LYS A 195 -7.73 3.04 12.26
N ARG A 196 -6.93 3.09 11.20
CA ARG A 196 -7.39 3.12 9.80
C ARG A 196 -8.25 1.92 9.43
N LYS A 197 -7.97 0.74 10.00
CA LYS A 197 -8.78 -0.46 9.81
C LYS A 197 -9.56 -0.80 11.07
N PRO A 198 -10.87 -1.10 10.95
CA PRO A 198 -11.74 -1.52 12.05
C PRO A 198 -11.53 -3.00 12.39
N PHE A 199 -10.31 -3.38 12.83
CA PHE A 199 -9.92 -4.78 13.01
C PHE A 199 -10.83 -5.61 13.91
N PRO A 200 -11.23 -5.15 15.12
CA PRO A 200 -12.14 -5.94 15.94
C PRO A 200 -13.49 -6.19 15.25
N GLU A 201 -14.03 -5.17 14.60
CA GLU A 201 -15.30 -5.21 13.90
C GLU A 201 -15.25 -6.12 12.66
N ILE A 202 -14.08 -6.18 11.96
CA ILE A 202 -13.83 -7.14 10.87
C ILE A 202 -13.88 -8.58 11.40
N VAL A 203 -13.22 -8.82 12.55
CA VAL A 203 -13.25 -10.14 13.21
C VAL A 203 -14.68 -10.53 13.61
N GLU A 204 -15.43 -9.61 14.23
CA GLU A 204 -16.82 -9.83 14.61
C GLU A 204 -17.71 -10.12 13.38
N ALA A 205 -17.50 -9.42 12.26
CA ALA A 205 -18.21 -9.71 11.02
C ALA A 205 -17.87 -11.12 10.48
N PHE A 206 -16.60 -11.53 10.55
CA PHE A 206 -16.18 -12.86 10.15
C PHE A 206 -16.76 -13.96 11.05
N THR A 207 -16.77 -13.78 12.37
CA THR A 207 -17.32 -14.80 13.30
C THR A 207 -18.81 -14.99 13.11
N ARG A 208 -19.55 -14.00 12.61
CA ARG A 208 -20.97 -14.10 12.23
C ARG A 208 -21.18 -14.84 10.91
N ALA A 209 -20.18 -14.89 10.04
CA ALA A 209 -20.27 -15.55 8.75
C ALA A 209 -20.41 -17.08 8.92
N ARG A 210 -21.35 -17.66 8.16
CA ARG A 210 -21.61 -19.10 8.15
C ARG A 210 -20.64 -19.81 7.22
N GLY A 211 -20.20 -20.97 7.61
CA GLY A 211 -19.33 -21.85 6.83
C GLY A 211 -18.14 -22.33 7.66
N ASP A 212 -18.19 -23.62 8.04
CA ASP A 212 -17.14 -24.25 8.86
C ASP A 212 -15.80 -24.38 8.11
N HIS A 213 -15.81 -24.23 6.78
CA HIS A 213 -14.63 -24.23 5.92
C HIS A 213 -13.95 -22.87 5.80
N LEU A 214 -14.55 -21.79 6.29
CA LEU A 214 -13.96 -20.46 6.24
C LEU A 214 -12.89 -20.31 7.31
N ARG A 215 -11.79 -19.65 6.96
CA ARG A 215 -10.66 -19.33 7.86
C ARG A 215 -10.27 -17.86 7.70
N LEU A 216 -9.91 -17.22 8.79
CA LEU A 216 -9.42 -15.86 8.82
C LEU A 216 -7.97 -15.84 9.33
N LEU A 217 -7.08 -15.24 8.56
CA LEU A 217 -5.72 -14.94 8.99
C LEU A 217 -5.53 -13.43 9.06
N ILE A 218 -5.24 -12.91 10.27
CA ILE A 218 -4.91 -11.52 10.49
C ILE A 218 -3.40 -11.42 10.71
N ARG A 219 -2.74 -10.61 9.88
CA ARG A 219 -1.30 -10.39 9.97
C ARG A 219 -1.01 -8.94 10.32
N GLY A 220 -0.24 -8.71 11.38
CA GLY A 220 0.31 -7.41 11.76
C GLY A 220 1.80 -7.49 12.01
N GLN A 221 2.52 -6.38 11.81
CA GLN A 221 3.95 -6.26 12.11
C GLN A 221 4.21 -5.98 13.60
N VAL A 222 3.18 -5.58 14.32
CA VAL A 222 3.29 -5.22 15.74
C VAL A 222 2.05 -5.67 16.51
N ASP A 223 2.24 -6.11 17.75
CA ASP A 223 1.12 -6.42 18.63
C ASP A 223 0.63 -5.16 19.37
N ARG A 224 -0.30 -4.45 18.73
CA ARG A 224 -1.01 -3.31 19.35
C ARG A 224 -2.45 -3.60 19.70
N LYS A 225 -3.02 -4.69 19.16
CA LYS A 225 -4.45 -4.98 19.28
C LYS A 225 -4.76 -6.44 19.60
N GLY A 226 -3.77 -7.31 19.86
CA GLY A 226 -3.96 -8.75 20.06
C GLY A 226 -5.09 -9.08 21.00
N GLY A 227 -5.08 -8.57 22.23
CA GLY A 227 -6.15 -8.83 23.19
C GLY A 227 -7.55 -8.33 22.77
N LYS A 228 -7.64 -7.29 21.92
CA LYS A 228 -8.94 -6.84 21.35
C LYS A 228 -9.41 -7.78 20.26
N LEU A 229 -8.50 -8.28 19.43
CA LEU A 229 -8.80 -9.24 18.39
C LEU A 229 -9.21 -10.59 18.95
N GLU A 230 -8.49 -11.10 19.98
CA GLU A 230 -8.85 -12.33 20.70
C GLU A 230 -10.23 -12.23 21.32
N LYS A 231 -10.53 -11.07 21.96
CA LYS A 231 -11.88 -10.81 22.48
C LYS A 231 -12.93 -10.79 21.41
N ALA A 232 -12.69 -10.16 20.26
CA ALA A 232 -13.61 -10.11 19.13
C ALA A 232 -13.80 -11.50 18.49
N ALA A 233 -12.76 -12.32 18.45
CA ALA A 233 -12.83 -13.69 17.97
C ALA A 233 -13.69 -14.60 18.89
N GLY A 234 -13.79 -14.28 20.19
CA GLY A 234 -14.66 -15.00 21.12
C GLY A 234 -14.37 -16.50 21.23
N GLY A 235 -13.16 -16.94 20.88
CA GLY A 235 -12.76 -18.36 20.86
C GLY A 235 -13.14 -19.10 19.55
N ASP A 236 -13.53 -18.37 18.49
CA ASP A 236 -13.76 -18.97 17.18
C ASP A 236 -12.47 -19.55 16.60
N GLU A 237 -12.40 -20.88 16.50
CA GLU A 237 -11.21 -21.60 16.01
C GLU A 237 -10.89 -21.34 14.53
N ARG A 238 -11.79 -20.70 13.79
CA ARG A 238 -11.57 -20.30 12.40
C ARG A 238 -10.66 -19.07 12.27
N VAL A 239 -10.43 -18.32 13.37
CA VAL A 239 -9.66 -17.08 13.40
C VAL A 239 -8.23 -17.34 13.86
N ARG A 240 -7.26 -16.87 13.06
CA ARG A 240 -5.83 -16.87 13.38
C ARG A 240 -5.32 -15.45 13.43
N ILE A 241 -4.56 -15.13 14.48
CA ILE A 241 -4.00 -13.80 14.72
C ILE A 241 -2.48 -13.96 14.86
N GLU A 242 -1.73 -13.31 13.97
CA GLU A 242 -0.27 -13.31 13.95
C GLU A 242 0.23 -11.88 13.89
N LEU A 243 0.78 -11.38 15.00
CA LEU A 243 1.17 -9.99 15.21
C LEU A 243 2.67 -9.88 15.48
N GLU A 244 3.45 -10.29 14.52
CA GLU A 244 4.91 -10.24 14.55
C GLU A 244 5.46 -9.81 13.19
N ASP A 245 6.60 -9.13 13.18
CA ASP A 245 7.26 -8.75 11.95
C ASP A 245 7.91 -9.98 11.29
N ARG A 246 7.97 -9.98 9.97
CA ARG A 246 8.58 -11.07 9.17
C ARG A 246 9.25 -10.49 7.92
N PRO A 247 10.23 -11.20 7.35
CA PRO A 247 10.79 -10.83 6.06
C PRO A 247 9.71 -10.73 4.97
N THR A 248 9.92 -9.82 4.02
CA THR A 248 8.96 -9.54 2.93
C THR A 248 8.60 -10.81 2.15
N ASP A 249 9.58 -11.65 1.83
CA ASP A 249 9.35 -12.92 1.10
C ASP A 249 8.39 -13.86 1.85
N GLU A 250 8.59 -14.04 3.15
CA GLU A 250 7.71 -14.89 3.97
C GLU A 250 6.29 -14.32 4.06
N HIS A 251 6.19 -13.00 4.25
CA HIS A 251 4.91 -12.29 4.27
C HIS A 251 4.14 -12.46 2.96
N LEU A 252 4.80 -12.21 1.83
CA LEU A 252 4.17 -12.31 0.50
C LEU A 252 3.76 -13.73 0.15
N ARG A 253 4.59 -14.74 0.47
CA ARG A 253 4.22 -16.16 0.29
C ARG A 253 2.99 -16.54 1.10
N GLN A 254 2.92 -16.12 2.35
CA GLN A 254 1.77 -16.40 3.21
C GLN A 254 0.51 -15.71 2.71
N PHE A 255 0.63 -14.45 2.26
CA PHE A 255 -0.50 -13.70 1.69
C PHE A 255 -0.97 -14.35 0.39
N ALA A 256 -0.07 -14.61 -0.55
CA ALA A 256 -0.40 -15.21 -1.85
C ALA A 256 -1.03 -16.62 -1.73
N ALA A 257 -0.74 -17.35 -0.66
CA ALA A 257 -1.34 -18.66 -0.39
C ALA A 257 -2.81 -18.58 0.07
N CYS A 258 -3.30 -17.41 0.51
CA CYS A 258 -4.69 -17.21 0.89
C CYS A 258 -5.59 -17.03 -0.34
N HIS A 259 -6.91 -17.13 -0.14
CA HIS A 259 -7.91 -17.17 -1.21
C HIS A 259 -8.57 -15.80 -1.48
N VAL A 260 -8.71 -14.97 -0.45
CA VAL A 260 -9.41 -13.68 -0.50
C VAL A 260 -8.66 -12.65 0.33
N CYS A 261 -8.45 -11.45 -0.19
CA CYS A 261 -7.99 -10.30 0.58
C CYS A 261 -9.18 -9.61 1.23
N LEU A 262 -9.22 -9.57 2.54
CA LEU A 262 -10.23 -8.86 3.33
C LEU A 262 -9.63 -7.57 3.88
N SER A 263 -9.81 -6.48 3.16
CA SER A 263 -9.14 -5.21 3.44
C SER A 263 -10.09 -4.00 3.44
N PRO A 264 -11.21 -4.04 4.18
CA PRO A 264 -12.01 -2.85 4.37
C PRO A 264 -11.24 -1.88 5.27
N SER A 265 -11.15 -0.63 4.84
CA SER A 265 -10.41 0.42 5.55
C SER A 265 -11.23 1.68 5.65
N ARG A 266 -11.15 2.37 6.79
CA ARG A 266 -11.82 3.67 6.97
C ARG A 266 -11.32 4.72 5.99
N TRP A 267 -10.06 4.63 5.63
CA TRP A 267 -9.39 5.39 4.57
C TRP A 267 -8.10 4.67 4.17
N GLU A 268 -7.56 4.97 3.03
CA GLU A 268 -6.26 4.50 2.55
C GLU A 268 -5.54 5.64 1.82
N GLY A 269 -4.21 5.58 1.75
CA GLY A 269 -3.45 6.42 0.85
C GLY A 269 -3.50 5.88 -0.57
N LEU A 270 -3.01 4.67 -0.78
CA LEU A 270 -3.01 3.96 -2.05
C LEU A 270 -3.77 2.62 -1.98
N GLY A 271 -3.73 1.97 -0.82
CA GLY A 271 -4.33 0.65 -0.67
C GLY A 271 -3.45 -0.49 -1.22
N LEU A 272 -2.14 -0.45 -0.97
CA LEU A 272 -1.17 -1.44 -1.47
C LEU A 272 -1.64 -2.90 -1.38
N PRO A 273 -2.24 -3.38 -0.26
CA PRO A 273 -2.70 -4.75 -0.18
C PRO A 273 -3.72 -5.16 -1.25
N LEU A 274 -4.47 -4.20 -1.80
CA LEU A 274 -5.42 -4.47 -2.89
C LEU A 274 -4.70 -4.72 -4.22
N PHE A 275 -3.58 -4.02 -4.46
CA PHE A 275 -2.72 -4.25 -5.62
C PHE A 275 -1.90 -5.54 -5.48
N GLU A 276 -1.43 -5.85 -4.26
CA GLU A 276 -0.77 -7.13 -3.94
C GLU A 276 -1.73 -8.32 -4.20
N ALA A 277 -2.94 -8.24 -3.68
CA ALA A 277 -3.97 -9.25 -3.93
C ALA A 277 -4.29 -9.41 -5.43
N MET A 278 -4.42 -8.30 -6.16
CA MET A 278 -4.65 -8.30 -7.60
C MET A 278 -3.48 -8.94 -8.36
N ALA A 279 -2.24 -8.65 -7.95
CA ALA A 279 -1.04 -9.27 -8.53
C ALA A 279 -1.05 -10.80 -8.36
N PHE A 280 -1.52 -11.28 -7.22
CA PHE A 280 -1.71 -12.71 -6.97
C PHE A 280 -2.92 -13.31 -7.71
N GLY A 281 -3.72 -12.52 -8.43
CA GLY A 281 -5.01 -12.97 -8.99
C GLY A 281 -6.03 -13.33 -7.89
N MET A 282 -6.00 -12.62 -6.76
CA MET A 282 -6.84 -12.85 -5.60
C MET A 282 -7.98 -11.83 -5.56
N PRO A 283 -9.25 -12.25 -5.42
CA PRO A 283 -10.34 -11.31 -5.21
C PRO A 283 -10.24 -10.61 -3.86
N SER A 284 -10.71 -9.37 -3.81
CA SER A 284 -10.67 -8.55 -2.61
C SER A 284 -12.08 -8.19 -2.12
N ILE A 285 -12.25 -8.05 -0.80
CA ILE A 285 -13.41 -7.39 -0.19
C ILE A 285 -12.93 -6.10 0.45
N THR A 286 -13.56 -4.99 0.07
CA THR A 286 -13.31 -3.67 0.64
C THR A 286 -14.61 -2.87 0.73
N ASN A 287 -14.58 -1.67 1.29
CA ASN A 287 -15.73 -0.78 1.28
C ASN A 287 -15.70 0.16 0.06
N ASP A 288 -16.88 0.57 -0.40
CA ASP A 288 -17.08 1.47 -1.54
C ASP A 288 -16.76 2.92 -1.13
N SER A 289 -15.47 3.20 -1.03
CA SER A 289 -14.96 4.57 -0.81
C SER A 289 -13.57 4.71 -1.43
N PRO A 290 -13.22 5.93 -1.91
CA PRO A 290 -11.89 6.14 -2.49
C PRO A 290 -10.78 6.05 -1.42
N PRO A 291 -9.58 5.62 -1.80
CA PRO A 291 -9.20 5.13 -3.13
C PRO A 291 -9.44 3.62 -3.32
N MET A 292 -10.06 2.92 -2.35
CA MET A 292 -10.23 1.47 -2.40
C MET A 292 -11.06 1.03 -3.61
N ASN A 293 -12.14 1.76 -3.93
CA ASN A 293 -13.00 1.50 -5.09
C ASN A 293 -12.38 1.92 -6.43
N GLU A 294 -11.18 2.50 -6.42
CA GLU A 294 -10.36 2.68 -7.63
C GLU A 294 -9.50 1.44 -7.95
N ALA A 295 -9.16 0.66 -6.92
CA ALA A 295 -8.40 -0.59 -7.05
C ALA A 295 -9.31 -1.81 -7.18
N VAL A 296 -10.43 -1.83 -6.45
CA VAL A 296 -11.43 -2.91 -6.49
C VAL A 296 -12.68 -2.40 -7.19
N ILE A 297 -13.02 -3.01 -8.31
CA ILE A 297 -14.25 -2.74 -9.07
C ILE A 297 -15.26 -3.81 -8.69
N ASP A 298 -16.36 -3.38 -8.07
CA ASP A 298 -17.40 -4.30 -7.58
C ASP A 298 -17.88 -5.26 -8.66
N GLY A 299 -17.97 -6.54 -8.30
CA GLY A 299 -18.38 -7.60 -9.21
C GLY A 299 -17.38 -7.97 -10.32
N ARG A 300 -16.23 -7.29 -10.44
CA ARG A 300 -15.19 -7.61 -11.43
C ARG A 300 -13.99 -8.32 -10.81
N ASN A 301 -13.27 -7.69 -9.89
CA ASN A 301 -12.10 -8.25 -9.21
C ASN A 301 -12.27 -8.36 -7.69
N GLY A 302 -13.48 -8.13 -7.20
CA GLY A 302 -13.79 -8.17 -5.79
C GLY A 302 -15.22 -7.73 -5.48
N ILE A 303 -15.48 -7.49 -4.21
CA ILE A 303 -16.75 -6.99 -3.69
C ILE A 303 -16.49 -5.70 -2.92
N CYS A 304 -17.20 -4.64 -3.29
CA CYS A 304 -17.27 -3.40 -2.54
C CYS A 304 -18.56 -3.38 -1.71
N VAL A 305 -18.44 -3.36 -0.38
CA VAL A 305 -19.58 -3.19 0.52
C VAL A 305 -19.86 -1.72 0.75
N ASP A 306 -21.08 -1.34 1.06
CA ASP A 306 -21.46 0.06 1.31
C ASP A 306 -20.59 0.69 2.39
N SER A 307 -20.34 1.98 2.22
CA SER A 307 -19.57 2.81 3.15
C SER A 307 -20.48 3.58 4.09
N VAL A 308 -20.23 3.47 5.40
CA VAL A 308 -20.97 4.16 6.46
C VAL A 308 -20.07 5.28 7.02
N PRO A 309 -20.52 6.54 7.09
CA PRO A 309 -19.70 7.61 7.64
C PRO A 309 -19.21 7.31 9.06
N TRP A 310 -17.90 7.40 9.26
CA TRP A 310 -17.26 7.20 10.56
C TRP A 310 -16.74 8.51 11.18
N GLY A 311 -16.36 9.46 10.36
CA GLY A 311 -15.76 10.74 10.75
C GLY A 311 -14.73 11.22 9.74
N GLU A 312 -13.59 11.70 10.25
CA GLU A 312 -12.51 12.25 9.42
C GLU A 312 -11.15 11.69 9.84
N ALA A 313 -10.25 11.57 8.89
CA ALA A 313 -8.82 11.33 9.14
C ALA A 313 -8.13 12.64 9.57
N GLY A 314 -6.85 12.56 9.97
CA GLY A 314 -6.11 13.71 10.50
C GLY A 314 -5.94 14.90 9.54
N SER A 315 -6.00 14.66 8.23
CA SER A 315 -5.95 15.70 7.19
C SER A 315 -7.30 16.32 6.84
N GLY A 316 -8.39 15.93 7.55
CA GLY A 316 -9.75 16.38 7.26
C GLY A 316 -10.43 15.66 6.10
N ILE A 317 -9.85 14.56 5.58
CA ILE A 317 -10.53 13.73 4.59
C ILE A 317 -11.60 12.86 5.24
N PRO A 318 -12.72 12.55 4.54
CA PRO A 318 -13.77 11.72 5.08
C PRO A 318 -13.29 10.29 5.35
N ALA A 319 -13.80 9.69 6.41
CA ALA A 319 -13.52 8.32 6.82
C ALA A 319 -14.81 7.53 6.94
N PHE A 320 -14.78 6.25 6.53
CA PHE A 320 -15.98 5.41 6.44
C PHE A 320 -15.71 4.02 7.01
N ASP A 321 -16.58 3.53 7.90
CA ASP A 321 -16.64 2.10 8.19
C ASP A 321 -17.33 1.36 7.04
N PRO A 322 -16.97 0.09 6.79
CA PRO A 322 -17.79 -0.76 5.92
C PRO A 322 -19.13 -1.05 6.58
N ASP A 323 -20.18 -1.29 5.80
CA ASP A 323 -21.38 -1.94 6.33
C ASP A 323 -21.04 -3.37 6.76
N PHE A 324 -21.02 -3.62 8.06
CA PHE A 324 -20.56 -4.89 8.63
C PHE A 324 -21.50 -6.06 8.38
N ASP A 325 -22.78 -5.84 8.08
CA ASP A 325 -23.71 -6.90 7.72
C ASP A 325 -23.50 -7.32 6.27
N GLN A 326 -23.27 -6.35 5.36
CA GLN A 326 -22.86 -6.63 3.99
C GLN A 326 -21.47 -7.26 3.95
N LEU A 327 -20.53 -6.86 4.84
CA LEU A 327 -19.23 -7.48 4.97
C LEU A 327 -19.35 -8.96 5.33
N THR A 328 -20.22 -9.30 6.29
CA THR A 328 -20.52 -10.69 6.64
C THR A 328 -21.07 -11.47 5.44
N ALA A 329 -22.01 -10.89 4.70
CA ALA A 329 -22.60 -11.52 3.52
C ALA A 329 -21.56 -11.68 2.37
N ALA A 330 -20.67 -10.72 2.19
CA ALA A 330 -19.57 -10.80 1.20
C ALA A 330 -18.56 -11.92 1.55
N ILE A 331 -18.26 -12.11 2.84
CA ILE A 331 -17.42 -13.21 3.32
C ILE A 331 -18.10 -14.55 3.00
N GLU A 332 -19.38 -14.71 3.31
CA GLU A 332 -20.16 -15.93 2.99
C GLU A 332 -20.17 -16.19 1.47
N ARG A 333 -20.39 -15.14 0.66
CA ARG A 333 -20.43 -15.21 -0.80
C ARG A 333 -19.10 -15.68 -1.39
N LEU A 334 -17.96 -15.19 -0.88
CA LEU A 334 -16.64 -15.64 -1.30
C LEU A 334 -16.20 -16.97 -0.65
N GLY A 335 -17.02 -17.58 0.18
CA GLY A 335 -16.95 -19.01 0.52
C GLY A 335 -17.25 -19.92 -0.66
N ASP A 336 -18.00 -19.46 -1.67
CA ASP A 336 -18.31 -20.20 -2.89
C ASP A 336 -17.14 -20.21 -3.88
N ALA A 337 -16.80 -21.37 -4.43
CA ALA A 337 -15.65 -21.56 -5.29
C ALA A 337 -15.83 -20.91 -6.69
N ASP A 338 -17.03 -21.00 -7.25
CA ASP A 338 -17.31 -20.47 -8.59
C ASP A 338 -17.26 -18.94 -8.58
N GLU A 339 -17.78 -18.33 -7.52
CA GLU A 339 -17.73 -16.87 -7.36
C GLU A 339 -16.32 -16.37 -7.14
N ARG A 340 -15.50 -17.06 -6.32
CA ARG A 340 -14.07 -16.73 -6.16
C ARG A 340 -13.32 -16.85 -7.49
N GLN A 341 -13.58 -17.93 -8.24
CA GLN A 341 -12.95 -18.15 -9.53
C GLN A 341 -13.27 -17.02 -10.50
N ARG A 342 -14.53 -16.65 -10.62
CA ARG A 342 -15.00 -15.58 -11.51
C ARG A 342 -14.31 -14.23 -11.19
N LEU A 343 -14.22 -13.87 -9.91
CA LEU A 343 -13.58 -12.61 -9.49
C LEU A 343 -12.06 -12.68 -9.58
N SER A 344 -11.48 -13.86 -9.42
CA SER A 344 -10.05 -14.10 -9.64
C SER A 344 -9.66 -13.86 -11.11
N GLU A 345 -10.45 -14.36 -12.04
CA GLU A 345 -10.25 -14.10 -13.47
C GLU A 345 -10.30 -12.60 -13.79
N GLY A 346 -11.25 -11.87 -13.20
CA GLY A 346 -11.31 -10.42 -13.32
C GLY A 346 -10.10 -9.70 -12.71
N ALA A 347 -9.56 -10.19 -11.58
CA ALA A 347 -8.34 -9.65 -10.98
C ALA A 347 -7.12 -9.86 -11.90
N ILE A 348 -7.00 -11.04 -12.52
CA ILE A 348 -5.93 -11.37 -13.47
C ILE A 348 -6.06 -10.50 -14.73
N GLU A 349 -7.27 -10.35 -15.27
CA GLU A 349 -7.52 -9.48 -16.43
C GLU A 349 -7.10 -8.03 -16.16
N MET A 350 -7.47 -7.48 -14.99
CA MET A 350 -7.08 -6.13 -14.60
C MET A 350 -5.57 -6.00 -14.42
N ARG A 351 -4.95 -6.98 -13.75
CA ARG A 351 -3.49 -7.04 -13.53
C ARG A 351 -2.72 -6.98 -14.84
N ASP A 352 -3.11 -7.80 -15.82
CA ASP A 352 -2.40 -7.94 -17.08
C ASP A 352 -2.76 -6.84 -18.10
N GLY A 353 -3.83 -6.08 -17.84
CA GLY A 353 -4.35 -5.02 -18.68
C GLY A 353 -4.16 -3.61 -18.11
N GLU A 354 -5.23 -3.05 -17.58
CA GLU A 354 -5.28 -1.65 -17.15
C GLU A 354 -4.46 -1.36 -15.89
N ARG A 355 -4.10 -2.38 -15.12
CA ARG A 355 -3.24 -2.33 -13.93
C ARG A 355 -1.90 -3.04 -14.14
N SER A 356 -1.46 -3.19 -15.40
CA SER A 356 -0.12 -3.72 -15.66
C SER A 356 0.96 -2.75 -15.17
N TRP A 357 2.09 -3.30 -14.75
CA TRP A 357 3.23 -2.51 -14.31
C TRP A 357 3.82 -1.65 -15.42
N ASP A 358 3.75 -2.11 -16.66
CA ASP A 358 4.23 -1.36 -17.83
C ASP A 358 3.60 0.04 -17.92
N ARG A 359 2.31 0.17 -17.57
CA ARG A 359 1.65 1.48 -17.51
C ARG A 359 2.21 2.40 -16.42
N THR A 360 2.67 1.82 -15.32
CA THR A 360 3.37 2.59 -14.26
C THR A 360 4.72 3.08 -14.80
N VAL A 361 5.47 2.20 -15.47
CA VAL A 361 6.76 2.52 -16.07
C VAL A 361 6.61 3.60 -17.15
N GLU A 362 5.62 3.49 -18.03
CA GLU A 362 5.31 4.53 -19.04
C GLU A 362 5.00 5.88 -18.37
N GLY A 363 4.18 5.88 -17.33
CA GLY A 363 3.87 7.11 -16.58
C GLY A 363 5.08 7.72 -15.91
N LEU A 364 5.95 6.90 -15.31
CA LEU A 364 7.20 7.36 -14.67
C LEU A 364 8.18 7.91 -15.71
N ALA A 365 8.32 7.25 -16.87
CA ALA A 365 9.15 7.74 -17.98
C ALA A 365 8.73 9.16 -18.40
N ALA A 366 7.43 9.36 -18.63
CA ALA A 366 6.90 10.68 -18.99
C ALA A 366 7.05 11.72 -17.87
N LEU A 367 6.99 11.29 -16.61
CA LEU A 367 7.12 12.17 -15.44
C LEU A 367 8.55 12.71 -15.27
N VAL A 368 9.56 11.87 -15.51
CA VAL A 368 10.98 12.26 -15.29
C VAL A 368 11.61 12.95 -16.50
N GLU A 369 11.03 12.84 -17.69
CA GLU A 369 11.50 13.58 -18.86
C GLU A 369 11.43 15.09 -18.61
N PRO A 370 12.47 15.85 -18.97
CA PRO A 370 12.41 17.32 -18.90
C PRO A 370 11.31 17.83 -19.83
N ALA A 371 10.52 18.79 -19.37
CA ALA A 371 9.48 19.44 -20.15
C ALA A 371 10.06 20.27 -21.30
#